data_ffdc733d6b720859d0a84c5a3332ed82
#
_entry.id   ffdc733d6b720859d0a84c5a3332ed82
#
_cell.length_a   1.000
_cell.length_b   1.000
_cell.length_c   1.000
_cell.angle_alpha   90.00
_cell.angle_beta   90.00
_cell.angle_gamma   90.00
#
_symmetry.space_group_name_H-M   'P 1'
#
loop_
_entity.id
_entity.type
_entity.pdbx_description
1 polymer ?
#
loop_
_entity_poly.entity_id
_entity_poly.type
_entity_poly.pdbx_seq_one_letter_code
_entity_poly.pdbx_strand_id
1 'polypeptide(L)'
;MQVTNIQFHNVQQGTDAWHALRDTVDFTASEVSAALGCSPYKTRDQLMYEKATGIKPEISGYQEKIFADGHRFEEMARPILEGKLGEELYPATITGECEGLTLLASLDGLTMDGDVAFEHKSPNSKLIVKIAEQSLDTHYVVQMEQQLILSGAALCKFIASDGTEQNWHEMDYRPDEAVQSWMISGLKQFKADLVEYKQKLANGEITQESKPVVTAEIIQDLPAVTYKMNGLAIISNLDEYKAKALELVEQSKKKLETDQDFANAESMVKVFKSAEDKLGLMSQQVLGEVESIDSFVKDLGFISENIRQARLALDKQVKSRKEEIKTELVLSAKNEVQQLINEASTKYNAPFNVKFDFAAAIKGKRNIESMQSAINDELAKAKVALSELKDGVQANLDIINQHGEHRFLFNDWAQIAFKAPEDFATLVKLRIAEHKDAEEKRLQAERDRIRKEEEAKAKAEAEQKAEALRKEREAEERQKAQALAQQQAKDSAVDKAIAEVPQAPSENRLEAARKVLAEAESAEVKPFKSTMSILLDEKANPEATITITTGEYDELVRKSDLLDALFAAGVDNWDGYSEAMEMLKAS
;
A
#
# COMPACT_ATOMS: atom_id res chain seq x y z
N MET A 1 22.99 -0.13 -2.97
CA MET A 1 22.59 -1.51 -2.57
C MET A 1 23.80 -2.41 -2.46
N GLN A 2 23.78 -3.42 -1.58
CA GLN A 2 24.88 -4.38 -1.46
C GLN A 2 24.56 -5.65 -2.24
N VAL A 3 25.43 -6.01 -3.19
CA VAL A 3 25.36 -7.27 -3.94
C VAL A 3 26.43 -8.19 -3.40
N THR A 4 26.07 -9.45 -3.23
CA THR A 4 26.96 -10.53 -2.78
C THR A 4 27.03 -11.65 -3.83
N ASN A 5 27.99 -12.54 -3.71
CA ASN A 5 28.14 -13.72 -4.59
C ASN A 5 28.18 -13.38 -6.08
N ILE A 6 28.84 -12.25 -6.45
CA ILE A 6 29.03 -11.85 -7.85
C ILE A 6 29.91 -12.88 -8.55
N GLN A 7 29.45 -13.39 -9.69
CA GLN A 7 30.18 -14.34 -10.52
C GLN A 7 30.08 -13.94 -12.00
N PHE A 8 31.22 -13.93 -12.67
CA PHE A 8 31.31 -13.76 -14.11
C PHE A 8 31.33 -15.14 -14.78
N HIS A 9 30.49 -15.34 -15.77
CA HIS A 9 30.34 -16.61 -16.45
C HIS A 9 30.85 -16.53 -17.89
N ASN A 10 31.70 -17.47 -18.27
CA ASN A 10 32.19 -17.58 -19.65
C ASN A 10 31.17 -18.39 -20.48
N VAL A 11 30.03 -17.78 -20.77
CA VAL A 11 28.96 -18.33 -21.61
C VAL A 11 28.57 -17.33 -22.69
N GLN A 12 28.42 -17.80 -23.91
CA GLN A 12 27.98 -16.96 -25.02
C GLN A 12 26.45 -16.86 -25.04
N GLN A 13 25.91 -15.66 -25.22
CA GLN A 13 24.47 -15.42 -25.38
C GLN A 13 23.87 -16.29 -26.50
N GLY A 14 22.66 -16.81 -26.24
CA GLY A 14 21.94 -17.65 -27.19
C GLY A 14 22.35 -19.15 -27.20
N THR A 15 23.39 -19.53 -26.45
CA THR A 15 23.78 -20.97 -26.33
C THR A 15 22.94 -21.69 -25.26
N ASP A 16 22.90 -23.05 -25.36
CA ASP A 16 22.21 -23.87 -24.38
C ASP A 16 22.76 -23.66 -22.95
N ALA A 17 24.09 -23.46 -22.81
CA ALA A 17 24.71 -23.16 -21.52
C ALA A 17 24.22 -21.82 -20.94
N TRP A 18 24.05 -20.80 -21.77
CA TRP A 18 23.49 -19.52 -21.36
C TRP A 18 22.01 -19.63 -20.98
N HIS A 19 21.21 -20.39 -21.73
CA HIS A 19 19.81 -20.67 -21.38
C HIS A 19 19.70 -21.42 -20.06
N ALA A 20 20.51 -22.47 -19.84
CA ALA A 20 20.54 -23.21 -18.60
C ALA A 20 20.91 -22.31 -17.40
N LEU A 21 21.88 -21.41 -17.55
CA LEU A 21 22.23 -20.46 -16.50
C LEU A 21 21.08 -19.52 -16.15
N ARG A 22 20.34 -19.01 -17.14
CA ARG A 22 19.16 -18.15 -16.94
C ARG A 22 18.05 -18.85 -16.14
N ASP A 23 17.90 -20.16 -16.31
CA ASP A 23 16.88 -20.93 -15.59
C ASP A 23 17.25 -21.18 -14.11
N THR A 24 18.49 -20.88 -13.68
CA THR A 24 18.95 -21.01 -12.28
C THR A 24 18.69 -19.78 -11.42
N VAL A 25 18.35 -18.64 -12.00
CA VAL A 25 18.19 -17.38 -11.29
C VAL A 25 16.72 -16.96 -11.17
N ASP A 26 16.43 -16.14 -10.17
CA ASP A 26 15.08 -15.60 -10.02
C ASP A 26 14.71 -14.67 -11.19
N PHE A 27 15.61 -13.76 -11.58
CA PHE A 27 15.35 -12.79 -12.65
C PHE A 27 16.59 -12.48 -13.48
N THR A 28 16.39 -12.42 -14.79
CA THR A 28 17.37 -11.87 -15.72
C THR A 28 17.06 -10.40 -16.00
N ALA A 29 18.05 -9.57 -16.34
CA ALA A 29 17.87 -8.15 -16.61
C ALA A 29 16.80 -7.86 -17.68
N SER A 30 16.68 -8.72 -18.69
CA SER A 30 15.67 -8.61 -19.74
C SER A 30 14.24 -8.94 -19.29
N GLU A 31 14.06 -9.63 -18.14
CA GLU A 31 12.76 -9.99 -17.59
C GLU A 31 12.23 -8.96 -16.59
N VAL A 32 13.11 -8.12 -16.04
CA VAL A 32 12.76 -7.12 -15.01
C VAL A 32 11.58 -6.25 -15.42
N SER A 33 11.61 -5.74 -16.64
CA SER A 33 10.53 -4.87 -17.13
C SER A 33 9.18 -5.58 -17.17
N ALA A 34 9.15 -6.87 -17.52
CA ALA A 34 7.93 -7.67 -17.49
C ALA A 34 7.49 -7.97 -16.05
N ALA A 35 8.44 -8.32 -15.16
CA ALA A 35 8.15 -8.55 -13.74
C ALA A 35 7.54 -7.32 -13.06
N LEU A 36 7.96 -6.12 -13.45
CA LEU A 36 7.47 -4.84 -12.94
C LEU A 36 6.21 -4.31 -13.67
N GLY A 37 5.69 -5.03 -14.68
CA GLY A 37 4.52 -4.61 -15.46
C GLY A 37 4.75 -3.35 -16.30
N CYS A 38 6.00 -3.05 -16.67
CA CYS A 38 6.34 -1.90 -17.53
C CYS A 38 6.88 -2.29 -18.91
N SER A 39 6.93 -3.60 -19.25
CA SER A 39 7.38 -4.08 -20.55
C SER A 39 6.30 -3.87 -21.63
N PRO A 40 6.65 -3.32 -22.81
CA PRO A 40 5.74 -3.26 -23.95
C PRO A 40 5.64 -4.59 -24.72
N TYR A 41 6.51 -5.58 -24.41
CA TYR A 41 6.66 -6.81 -25.19
C TYR A 41 6.05 -8.04 -24.52
N LYS A 42 6.11 -8.11 -23.20
CA LYS A 42 5.64 -9.24 -22.40
C LYS A 42 4.93 -8.69 -21.16
N THR A 43 3.72 -9.18 -20.88
CA THR A 43 3.00 -8.80 -19.67
C THR A 43 3.56 -9.51 -18.44
N ARG A 44 3.27 -8.96 -17.27
CA ARG A 44 3.63 -9.57 -16.00
C ARG A 44 3.01 -10.96 -15.84
N ASP A 45 1.75 -11.12 -16.26
CA ASP A 45 1.04 -12.40 -16.21
C ASP A 45 1.66 -13.47 -17.13
N GLN A 46 2.11 -13.06 -18.34
CA GLN A 46 2.82 -13.95 -19.24
C GLN A 46 4.15 -14.44 -18.62
N LEU A 47 4.92 -13.54 -18.01
CA LEU A 47 6.14 -13.93 -17.30
C LEU A 47 5.82 -14.81 -16.08
N MET A 48 4.75 -14.50 -15.35
CA MET A 48 4.28 -15.30 -14.22
C MET A 48 3.96 -16.74 -14.63
N TYR A 49 3.21 -16.89 -15.72
CA TYR A 49 2.88 -18.18 -16.30
C TYR A 49 4.15 -18.96 -16.75
N GLU A 50 5.06 -18.30 -17.49
CA GLU A 50 6.32 -18.93 -17.93
C GLU A 50 7.16 -19.42 -16.74
N LYS A 51 7.33 -18.60 -15.69
CA LYS A 51 8.10 -19.00 -14.49
C LYS A 51 7.38 -20.03 -13.62
N ALA A 52 6.06 -20.10 -13.68
CA ALA A 52 5.29 -21.08 -12.94
C ALA A 52 5.29 -22.47 -13.61
N THR A 53 5.23 -22.51 -14.94
CA THR A 53 5.02 -23.73 -15.74
C THR A 53 6.29 -24.21 -16.46
N GLY A 54 7.24 -23.31 -16.69
CA GLY A 54 8.41 -23.56 -17.57
C GLY A 54 8.06 -23.52 -19.07
N ILE A 55 6.81 -23.25 -19.44
CA ILE A 55 6.35 -23.21 -20.83
C ILE A 55 6.65 -21.81 -21.39
N LYS A 56 7.52 -21.74 -22.40
CA LYS A 56 7.84 -20.49 -23.12
C LYS A 56 7.03 -20.45 -24.43
N PRO A 57 6.51 -19.27 -24.85
CA PRO A 57 5.81 -19.15 -26.13
C PRO A 57 6.74 -19.48 -27.30
N GLU A 58 6.17 -20.04 -28.36
CA GLU A 58 6.90 -20.26 -29.60
C GLU A 58 7.31 -18.93 -30.23
N ILE A 59 8.56 -18.83 -30.65
CA ILE A 59 9.11 -17.67 -31.34
C ILE A 59 8.77 -17.79 -32.83
N SER A 60 8.10 -16.79 -33.38
CA SER A 60 7.80 -16.78 -34.82
C SER A 60 9.07 -16.49 -35.63
N GLY A 61 9.13 -17.02 -36.85
CA GLY A 61 10.28 -16.75 -37.74
C GLY A 61 10.54 -15.26 -38.03
N TYR A 62 9.51 -14.41 -37.90
CA TYR A 62 9.67 -12.95 -37.94
C TYR A 62 10.40 -12.40 -36.71
N GLN A 63 10.08 -12.91 -35.53
CA GLN A 63 10.77 -12.54 -34.29
C GLN A 63 12.23 -13.02 -34.27
N GLU A 64 12.48 -14.25 -34.76
CA GLU A 64 13.86 -14.77 -34.93
C GLU A 64 14.71 -13.84 -35.78
N LYS A 65 14.15 -13.32 -36.89
CA LYS A 65 14.83 -12.38 -37.77
C LYS A 65 15.15 -11.06 -37.05
N ILE A 66 14.19 -10.52 -36.26
CA ILE A 66 14.42 -9.28 -35.49
C ILE A 66 15.56 -9.49 -34.46
N PHE A 67 15.59 -10.63 -33.78
CA PHE A 67 16.64 -10.94 -32.82
C PHE A 67 18.02 -11.09 -33.51
N ALA A 68 18.06 -11.79 -34.64
CA ALA A 68 19.29 -11.93 -35.42
C ALA A 68 19.82 -10.57 -35.95
N ASP A 69 18.93 -9.70 -36.44
CA ASP A 69 19.29 -8.35 -36.83
C ASP A 69 19.79 -7.52 -35.64
N GLY A 70 19.16 -7.64 -34.47
CA GLY A 70 19.57 -6.99 -33.23
C GLY A 70 20.99 -7.36 -32.82
N HIS A 71 21.31 -8.65 -32.74
CA HIS A 71 22.66 -9.14 -32.42
C HIS A 71 23.70 -8.67 -33.42
N ARG A 72 23.38 -8.71 -34.72
CA ARG A 72 24.29 -8.20 -35.76
C ARG A 72 24.58 -6.72 -35.57
N PHE A 73 23.58 -5.89 -35.29
CA PHE A 73 23.78 -4.46 -35.09
C PHE A 73 24.61 -4.19 -33.82
N GLU A 74 24.39 -4.93 -32.74
CA GLU A 74 25.19 -4.88 -31.53
C GLU A 74 26.67 -5.18 -31.80
N GLU A 75 26.96 -6.31 -32.48
CA GLU A 75 28.33 -6.69 -32.86
C GLU A 75 29.03 -5.65 -33.71
N MET A 76 28.30 -4.95 -34.60
CA MET A 76 28.83 -3.87 -35.42
C MET A 76 29.01 -2.55 -34.63
N ALA A 77 28.14 -2.28 -33.67
CA ALA A 77 28.17 -1.07 -32.86
C ALA A 77 29.30 -1.07 -31.82
N ARG A 78 29.67 -2.24 -31.27
CA ARG A 78 30.69 -2.36 -30.22
C ARG A 78 32.03 -1.77 -30.63
N PRO A 79 32.67 -2.14 -31.78
CA PRO A 79 33.96 -1.58 -32.17
C PRO A 79 33.89 -0.07 -32.48
N ILE A 80 32.72 0.46 -32.87
CA ILE A 80 32.53 1.89 -33.05
C ILE A 80 32.63 2.60 -31.69
N LEU A 81 31.96 2.05 -30.68
CA LEU A 81 31.99 2.61 -29.33
C LEU A 81 33.37 2.47 -28.69
N GLU A 82 34.05 1.33 -28.86
CA GLU A 82 35.45 1.12 -28.43
C GLU A 82 36.38 2.19 -28.98
N GLY A 83 36.24 2.50 -30.29
CA GLY A 83 37.01 3.58 -30.94
C GLY A 83 36.73 4.96 -30.35
N LYS A 84 35.51 5.21 -29.90
CA LYS A 84 35.12 6.47 -29.24
C LYS A 84 35.60 6.53 -27.78
N LEU A 85 35.57 5.41 -27.06
CA LEU A 85 36.01 5.33 -25.66
C LEU A 85 37.53 5.27 -25.56
N GLY A 86 38.21 4.67 -26.55
CA GLY A 86 39.63 4.36 -26.51
C GLY A 86 39.93 3.09 -25.68
N GLU A 87 38.94 2.30 -25.36
CA GLU A 87 38.99 1.08 -24.53
C GLU A 87 38.19 -0.05 -25.17
N GLU A 88 38.60 -1.29 -24.93
CA GLU A 88 37.89 -2.47 -25.41
C GLU A 88 36.68 -2.80 -24.52
N LEU A 89 35.61 -3.34 -25.13
CA LEU A 89 34.36 -3.76 -24.47
C LEU A 89 34.19 -5.27 -24.65
N TYR A 90 34.01 -5.95 -23.56
CA TYR A 90 33.82 -7.40 -23.52
C TYR A 90 32.39 -7.75 -23.16
N PRO A 91 31.67 -8.56 -23.95
CA PRO A 91 30.38 -9.12 -23.53
C PRO A 91 30.51 -9.85 -22.20
N ALA A 92 29.65 -9.56 -21.25
CA ALA A 92 29.73 -10.12 -19.92
C ALA A 92 28.39 -10.73 -19.49
N THR A 93 28.43 -11.94 -18.92
CA THR A 93 27.28 -12.53 -18.21
C THR A 93 27.63 -12.65 -16.73
N ILE A 94 26.85 -11.96 -15.90
CA ILE A 94 27.13 -11.78 -14.48
C ILE A 94 25.92 -12.27 -13.69
N THR A 95 26.16 -13.07 -12.63
CA THR A 95 25.16 -13.39 -11.62
C THR A 95 25.55 -12.81 -10.27
N GLY A 96 24.58 -12.54 -9.42
CA GLY A 96 24.81 -12.08 -8.05
C GLY A 96 23.55 -12.18 -7.21
N GLU A 97 23.71 -12.03 -5.92
CA GLU A 97 22.61 -12.01 -4.95
C GLU A 97 22.40 -10.61 -4.40
N CYS A 98 21.16 -10.14 -4.47
CA CYS A 98 20.75 -8.84 -3.92
C CYS A 98 19.47 -9.02 -3.11
N GLU A 99 19.53 -8.75 -1.82
CA GLU A 99 18.41 -8.80 -0.88
C GLU A 99 17.55 -10.08 -0.96
N GLY A 100 18.20 -11.24 -1.13
CA GLY A 100 17.56 -12.56 -1.19
C GLY A 100 16.99 -12.93 -2.57
N LEU A 101 17.33 -12.16 -3.60
CA LEU A 101 17.08 -12.47 -5.01
C LEU A 101 18.36 -12.89 -5.70
N THR A 102 18.29 -13.94 -6.52
CA THR A 102 19.36 -14.31 -7.46
C THR A 102 19.10 -13.64 -8.80
N LEU A 103 20.04 -12.80 -9.23
CA LEU A 103 19.90 -11.96 -10.43
C LEU A 103 20.95 -12.36 -11.47
N LEU A 104 20.61 -12.21 -12.75
CA LEU A 104 21.54 -12.35 -13.88
C LEU A 104 21.42 -11.15 -14.81
N ALA A 105 22.56 -10.63 -15.23
CA ALA A 105 22.65 -9.67 -16.33
C ALA A 105 23.58 -10.21 -17.42
N SER A 106 23.15 -10.10 -18.67
CA SER A 106 24.01 -10.18 -19.84
C SER A 106 24.18 -8.77 -20.37
N LEU A 107 25.43 -8.31 -20.43
CA LEU A 107 25.79 -6.99 -20.93
C LEU A 107 26.34 -7.14 -22.35
N ASP A 108 25.97 -6.25 -23.24
CA ASP A 108 26.46 -6.21 -24.62
C ASP A 108 27.94 -5.81 -24.66
N GLY A 109 28.43 -5.16 -23.61
CA GLY A 109 29.84 -4.89 -23.36
C GLY A 109 30.09 -4.32 -21.98
N LEU A 110 31.28 -4.58 -21.46
CA LEU A 110 31.80 -4.01 -20.21
C LEU A 110 33.29 -3.71 -20.43
N THR A 111 33.78 -2.57 -19.96
CA THR A 111 35.20 -2.25 -19.97
C THR A 111 35.97 -3.22 -19.07
N MET A 112 37.29 -3.37 -19.32
CA MET A 112 38.13 -4.27 -18.52
C MET A 112 38.15 -3.88 -17.05
N ASP A 113 38.14 -2.58 -16.74
CA ASP A 113 38.11 -2.07 -15.37
C ASP A 113 36.69 -2.11 -14.75
N GLY A 114 35.67 -2.46 -15.54
CA GLY A 114 34.30 -2.66 -15.09
C GLY A 114 33.52 -1.36 -14.80
N ASP A 115 34.01 -0.21 -15.22
CA ASP A 115 33.45 1.10 -14.91
C ASP A 115 32.41 1.60 -15.91
N VAL A 116 32.46 1.12 -17.17
CA VAL A 116 31.50 1.45 -18.23
C VAL A 116 30.84 0.22 -18.81
N ALA A 117 29.52 0.14 -18.67
CA ALA A 117 28.67 -0.84 -19.32
C ALA A 117 28.19 -0.32 -20.69
N PHE A 118 27.89 -1.23 -21.61
CA PHE A 118 27.31 -0.96 -22.91
C PHE A 118 26.02 -1.75 -23.08
N GLU A 119 24.97 -1.08 -23.50
CA GLU A 119 23.68 -1.66 -23.88
C GLU A 119 23.24 -1.13 -25.23
N HIS A 120 22.93 -2.03 -26.16
CA HIS A 120 22.55 -1.71 -27.54
C HIS A 120 21.09 -2.03 -27.83
N LYS A 121 20.43 -1.19 -28.60
CA LYS A 121 19.08 -1.43 -29.12
C LYS A 121 19.00 -1.06 -30.60
N SER A 122 18.19 -1.82 -31.34
CA SER A 122 17.83 -1.45 -32.71
C SER A 122 17.06 -0.12 -32.72
N PRO A 123 17.39 0.81 -33.63
CA PRO A 123 16.82 2.14 -33.63
C PRO A 123 15.36 2.14 -34.08
N ASN A 124 14.54 2.94 -33.46
CA ASN A 124 13.20 3.28 -33.93
C ASN A 124 12.88 4.74 -33.62
N SER A 125 11.94 5.32 -34.33
CA SER A 125 11.65 6.76 -34.26
C SER A 125 11.30 7.26 -32.85
N LYS A 126 10.61 6.46 -32.04
CA LYS A 126 10.26 6.82 -30.66
C LYS A 126 11.48 6.80 -29.75
N LEU A 127 12.30 5.76 -29.86
CA LEU A 127 13.51 5.62 -29.06
C LEU A 127 14.51 6.73 -29.35
N ILE A 128 14.67 7.10 -30.63
CA ILE A 128 15.56 8.21 -31.06
C ILE A 128 15.11 9.52 -30.38
N VAL A 129 13.83 9.82 -30.38
CA VAL A 129 13.28 11.02 -29.70
C VAL A 129 13.58 10.96 -28.20
N LYS A 130 13.35 9.80 -27.56
CA LYS A 130 13.60 9.61 -26.13
C LYS A 130 15.06 9.79 -25.74
N ILE A 131 15.97 9.29 -26.56
CA ILE A 131 17.41 9.50 -26.35
C ILE A 131 17.73 10.99 -26.46
N ALA A 132 17.21 11.69 -27.48
CA ALA A 132 17.44 13.13 -27.67
C ALA A 132 16.85 13.96 -26.49
N GLU A 133 15.76 13.54 -25.92
CA GLU A 133 15.13 14.15 -24.75
C GLU A 133 15.78 13.74 -23.41
N GLN A 134 16.78 12.88 -23.41
CA GLN A 134 17.41 12.30 -22.21
C GLN A 134 16.38 11.65 -21.28
N SER A 135 15.36 10.98 -21.85
CA SER A 135 14.22 10.43 -21.10
C SER A 135 13.82 9.06 -21.65
N LEU A 136 14.56 8.01 -21.27
CA LEU A 136 14.24 6.64 -21.66
C LEU A 136 12.96 6.11 -21.00
N ASP A 137 12.26 5.25 -21.72
CA ASP A 137 11.13 4.54 -21.17
C ASP A 137 11.59 3.58 -20.05
N THR A 138 10.80 3.43 -19.01
CA THR A 138 11.11 2.68 -17.78
C THR A 138 11.63 1.25 -18.06
N HIS A 139 11.14 0.60 -19.11
CA HIS A 139 11.55 -0.78 -19.43
C HIS A 139 13.02 -0.89 -19.83
N TYR A 140 13.63 0.14 -20.43
CA TYR A 140 15.07 0.19 -20.67
C TYR A 140 15.86 0.53 -19.41
N VAL A 141 15.33 1.48 -18.63
CA VAL A 141 15.95 1.94 -17.39
C VAL A 141 16.14 0.78 -16.41
N VAL A 142 15.10 0.00 -16.13
CA VAL A 142 15.18 -1.11 -15.16
C VAL A 142 16.08 -2.25 -15.64
N GLN A 143 16.22 -2.45 -16.95
CA GLN A 143 17.19 -3.40 -17.50
C GLN A 143 18.61 -2.96 -17.18
N MET A 144 18.94 -1.69 -17.49
CA MET A 144 20.26 -1.11 -17.19
C MET A 144 20.55 -1.07 -15.70
N GLU A 145 19.56 -0.77 -14.86
CA GLU A 145 19.76 -0.76 -13.40
C GLU A 145 20.18 -2.12 -12.86
N GLN A 146 19.57 -3.22 -13.32
CA GLN A 146 20.04 -4.56 -12.91
C GLN A 146 21.44 -4.86 -13.45
N GLN A 147 21.77 -4.44 -14.67
CA GLN A 147 23.11 -4.57 -15.23
C GLN A 147 24.15 -3.80 -14.40
N LEU A 148 23.84 -2.56 -14.01
CA LEU A 148 24.71 -1.70 -13.21
C LEU A 148 24.85 -2.21 -11.76
N ILE A 149 23.79 -2.70 -11.15
CA ILE A 149 23.85 -3.34 -9.81
C ILE A 149 24.82 -4.53 -9.84
N LEU A 150 24.77 -5.38 -10.86
CA LEU A 150 25.58 -6.59 -10.92
C LEU A 150 27.02 -6.34 -11.38
N SER A 151 27.25 -5.44 -12.33
CA SER A 151 28.58 -5.10 -12.83
C SER A 151 29.32 -4.15 -11.89
N GLY A 152 28.62 -3.33 -11.13
CA GLY A 152 29.20 -2.24 -10.36
C GLY A 152 29.64 -1.04 -11.21
N ALA A 153 29.30 -1.01 -12.51
CA ALA A 153 29.69 0.05 -13.42
C ALA A 153 29.05 1.40 -13.02
N ALA A 154 29.83 2.46 -13.14
CA ALA A 154 29.40 3.82 -12.79
C ALA A 154 28.60 4.48 -13.90
N LEU A 155 28.63 3.91 -15.12
CA LEU A 155 28.00 4.44 -16.31
C LEU A 155 27.56 3.32 -17.24
N CYS A 156 26.38 3.45 -17.84
CA CYS A 156 25.96 2.67 -18.99
C CYS A 156 25.87 3.55 -20.24
N LYS A 157 26.60 3.20 -21.29
CA LYS A 157 26.46 3.76 -22.63
C LYS A 157 25.30 3.09 -23.32
N PHE A 158 24.15 3.77 -23.37
CA PHE A 158 22.96 3.29 -24.07
C PHE A 158 22.99 3.77 -25.52
N ILE A 159 23.04 2.82 -26.45
CA ILE A 159 23.20 3.12 -27.88
C ILE A 159 21.99 2.55 -28.65
N ALA A 160 21.39 3.37 -29.50
CA ALA A 160 20.45 2.94 -30.51
C ALA A 160 21.03 3.14 -31.89
N SER A 161 21.37 2.05 -32.60
CA SER A 161 21.96 2.12 -33.93
C SER A 161 21.64 0.90 -34.80
N ASP A 162 21.80 1.03 -36.10
CA ASP A 162 21.80 -0.08 -37.06
C ASP A 162 23.20 -0.69 -37.28
N GLY A 163 24.13 -0.41 -36.36
CA GLY A 163 25.52 -0.82 -36.42
C GLY A 163 26.40 0.13 -37.24
N THR A 164 25.92 1.31 -37.62
CA THR A 164 26.67 2.31 -38.40
C THR A 164 26.75 3.64 -37.66
N GLU A 165 27.83 4.41 -37.91
CA GLU A 165 27.99 5.77 -37.36
C GLU A 165 26.95 6.78 -37.91
N GLN A 166 26.39 6.51 -39.10
CA GLN A 166 25.44 7.39 -39.75
C GLN A 166 24.06 7.38 -39.03
N ASN A 167 23.71 6.27 -38.40
CA ASN A 167 22.47 6.10 -37.63
C ASN A 167 22.80 5.74 -36.18
N TRP A 168 23.49 6.67 -35.52
CA TRP A 168 24.00 6.50 -34.16
C TRP A 168 23.36 7.49 -33.19
N HIS A 169 22.67 6.96 -32.18
CA HIS A 169 22.03 7.74 -31.14
C HIS A 169 22.50 7.20 -29.79
N GLU A 170 23.07 8.06 -28.96
CA GLU A 170 23.64 7.65 -27.67
C GLU A 170 23.13 8.48 -26.51
N MET A 171 23.08 7.86 -25.34
CA MET A 171 22.76 8.48 -24.07
C MET A 171 23.61 7.84 -22.98
N ASP A 172 24.13 8.66 -22.09
CA ASP A 172 24.79 8.22 -20.87
C ASP A 172 23.75 7.99 -19.76
N TYR A 173 23.72 6.79 -19.21
CA TYR A 173 22.86 6.47 -18.08
C TYR A 173 23.70 6.13 -16.84
N ARG A 174 23.40 6.77 -15.72
CA ARG A 174 24.03 6.51 -14.42
C ARG A 174 23.05 5.84 -13.46
N PRO A 175 23.55 4.96 -12.57
CA PRO A 175 22.68 4.26 -11.61
C PRO A 175 21.92 5.24 -10.73
N ASP A 176 20.65 4.95 -10.48
CA ASP A 176 19.75 5.69 -9.59
C ASP A 176 19.31 4.77 -8.44
N GLU A 177 19.76 5.07 -7.22
CA GLU A 177 19.46 4.25 -6.03
C GLU A 177 17.96 4.16 -5.73
N ALA A 178 17.16 5.18 -6.06
CA ALA A 178 15.73 5.15 -5.86
C ALA A 178 15.07 4.17 -6.84
N VAL A 179 15.52 4.16 -8.12
CA VAL A 179 15.04 3.21 -9.13
C VAL A 179 15.46 1.79 -8.76
N GLN A 180 16.70 1.60 -8.29
CA GLN A 180 17.18 0.29 -7.83
C GLN A 180 16.34 -0.27 -6.68
N SER A 181 16.06 0.57 -5.68
CA SER A 181 15.24 0.19 -4.53
C SER A 181 13.83 -0.20 -4.94
N TRP A 182 13.18 0.61 -5.78
CA TRP A 182 11.87 0.31 -6.35
C TRP A 182 11.88 -0.99 -7.17
N MET A 183 12.89 -1.18 -8.00
CA MET A 183 13.05 -2.39 -8.82
C MET A 183 13.16 -3.64 -7.95
N ILE A 184 14.03 -3.66 -6.95
CA ILE A 184 14.21 -4.81 -6.05
C ILE A 184 12.93 -5.10 -5.24
N SER A 185 12.24 -4.07 -4.75
CA SER A 185 10.93 -4.22 -4.07
C SER A 185 9.90 -4.87 -4.99
N GLY A 186 9.85 -4.44 -6.25
CA GLY A 186 8.96 -5.01 -7.26
C GLY A 186 9.28 -6.47 -7.61
N LEU A 187 10.56 -6.82 -7.72
CA LEU A 187 11.01 -8.20 -7.95
C LEU A 187 10.70 -9.13 -6.76
N LYS A 188 10.85 -8.66 -5.53
CA LYS A 188 10.43 -9.39 -4.32
C LYS A 188 8.93 -9.64 -4.33
N GLN A 189 8.13 -8.62 -4.68
CA GLN A 189 6.68 -8.77 -4.80
C GLN A 189 6.31 -9.77 -5.89
N PHE A 190 6.99 -9.74 -7.06
CA PHE A 190 6.77 -10.74 -8.10
C PHE A 190 7.07 -12.15 -7.60
N LYS A 191 8.18 -12.34 -6.87
CA LYS A 191 8.57 -13.65 -6.31
C LYS A 191 7.51 -14.16 -5.31
N ALA A 192 6.96 -13.28 -4.48
CA ALA A 192 5.86 -13.62 -3.58
C ALA A 192 4.57 -14.02 -4.33
N ASP A 193 4.18 -13.21 -5.32
CA ASP A 193 2.99 -13.49 -6.14
C ASP A 193 3.17 -14.78 -6.97
N LEU A 194 4.40 -15.11 -7.39
CA LEU A 194 4.70 -16.36 -8.09
C LEU A 194 4.47 -17.60 -7.21
N VAL A 195 4.78 -17.51 -5.92
CA VAL A 195 4.49 -18.59 -4.96
C VAL A 195 2.98 -18.81 -4.85
N GLU A 196 2.21 -17.73 -4.70
CA GLU A 196 0.74 -17.78 -4.65
C GLU A 196 0.15 -18.32 -5.96
N TYR A 197 0.66 -17.85 -7.10
CA TYR A 197 0.24 -18.31 -8.43
C TYR A 197 0.47 -19.82 -8.63
N LYS A 198 1.64 -20.33 -8.24
CA LYS A 198 1.94 -21.77 -8.28
C LYS A 198 1.00 -22.60 -7.41
N GLN A 199 0.60 -22.07 -6.23
CA GLN A 199 -0.38 -22.73 -5.37
C GLN A 199 -1.76 -22.78 -6.02
N LYS A 200 -2.24 -21.67 -6.57
CA LYS A 200 -3.52 -21.60 -7.31
C LYS A 200 -3.54 -22.53 -8.53
N LEU A 201 -2.42 -22.62 -9.23
CA LEU A 201 -2.27 -23.54 -10.36
C LEU A 201 -2.33 -25.01 -9.90
N ALA A 202 -1.65 -25.36 -8.81
CA ALA A 202 -1.67 -26.72 -8.24
C ALA A 202 -3.05 -27.12 -7.70
N ASN A 203 -3.82 -26.16 -7.19
CA ASN A 203 -5.19 -26.37 -6.70
C ASN A 203 -6.23 -26.43 -7.84
N GLY A 204 -5.84 -26.21 -9.10
CA GLY A 204 -6.76 -26.14 -10.24
C GLY A 204 -7.66 -24.89 -10.27
N GLU A 205 -7.33 -23.88 -9.49
CA GLU A 205 -8.05 -22.58 -9.48
C GLU A 205 -7.70 -21.74 -10.72
N ILE A 206 -6.55 -22.01 -11.33
CA ILE A 206 -6.10 -21.44 -12.60
C ILE A 206 -5.86 -22.60 -13.56
N THR A 207 -6.59 -22.62 -14.69
CA THR A 207 -6.41 -23.66 -15.72
C THR A 207 -5.23 -23.34 -16.62
N GLN A 208 -4.44 -24.36 -16.97
CA GLN A 208 -3.38 -24.32 -17.97
C GLN A 208 -3.98 -24.25 -19.40
N GLU A 209 -4.59 -23.21 -19.77
CA GLU A 209 -4.92 -23.02 -21.19
C GLU A 209 -3.79 -22.21 -21.83
N SER A 210 -3.00 -22.89 -22.71
CA SER A 210 -2.26 -22.21 -23.76
C SER A 210 -3.30 -21.51 -24.62
N LYS A 211 -3.51 -20.22 -24.37
CA LYS A 211 -4.59 -19.49 -25.04
C LYS A 211 -4.24 -19.29 -26.51
N PRO A 212 -4.92 -19.97 -27.44
CA PRO A 212 -4.78 -19.70 -28.85
C PRO A 212 -5.19 -18.23 -29.10
N VAL A 213 -4.63 -17.63 -30.13
CA VAL A 213 -5.13 -16.34 -30.63
C VAL A 213 -6.62 -16.49 -30.85
N VAL A 214 -7.43 -15.75 -30.10
CA VAL A 214 -8.89 -15.82 -30.15
C VAL A 214 -9.32 -15.33 -31.53
N THR A 215 -9.65 -16.27 -32.39
CA THR A 215 -10.30 -16.01 -33.68
C THR A 215 -11.71 -16.52 -33.59
N ALA A 216 -12.68 -15.75 -34.13
CA ALA A 216 -14.05 -16.22 -34.22
C ALA A 216 -14.08 -17.57 -34.91
N GLU A 217 -14.83 -18.53 -34.37
CA GLU A 217 -15.14 -19.75 -35.08
C GLU A 217 -15.81 -19.42 -36.41
N ILE A 218 -15.59 -20.24 -37.44
CA ILE A 218 -16.21 -20.01 -38.74
C ILE A 218 -17.72 -20.25 -38.58
N ILE A 219 -18.44 -19.16 -38.43
CA ILE A 219 -19.92 -19.21 -38.50
C ILE A 219 -20.27 -19.39 -39.96
N GLN A 220 -20.91 -20.50 -40.29
CA GLN A 220 -21.39 -20.71 -41.65
C GLN A 220 -22.35 -19.59 -42.05
N ASP A 221 -22.03 -18.94 -43.16
CA ASP A 221 -22.93 -17.92 -43.74
C ASP A 221 -24.25 -18.57 -44.08
N LEU A 222 -25.35 -17.81 -44.01
CA LEU A 222 -26.62 -18.31 -44.43
C LEU A 222 -26.58 -18.60 -45.93
N PRO A 223 -27.22 -19.72 -46.43
CA PRO A 223 -27.23 -20.05 -47.84
C PRO A 223 -27.85 -18.89 -48.64
N ALA A 224 -27.52 -18.78 -49.91
CA ALA A 224 -28.22 -17.81 -50.74
C ALA A 224 -29.70 -18.21 -50.88
N VAL A 225 -30.60 -17.27 -50.66
CA VAL A 225 -32.02 -17.52 -51.00
C VAL A 225 -32.14 -17.51 -52.51
N THR A 226 -32.74 -18.55 -53.04
CA THR A 226 -32.98 -18.69 -54.45
C THR A 226 -34.47 -18.87 -54.69
N TYR A 227 -34.99 -18.27 -55.77
CA TYR A 227 -36.35 -18.49 -56.21
C TYR A 227 -36.43 -18.62 -57.73
N LYS A 228 -37.44 -19.34 -58.22
CA LYS A 228 -37.73 -19.50 -59.61
C LYS A 228 -39.24 -19.43 -59.80
N MET A 229 -39.66 -18.63 -60.75
CA MET A 229 -41.10 -18.57 -61.19
C MET A 229 -41.42 -19.77 -62.03
N ASN A 230 -42.51 -20.47 -61.68
CA ASN A 230 -43.09 -21.52 -62.49
C ASN A 230 -44.61 -21.20 -62.72
N GLY A 231 -44.86 -20.43 -63.73
CA GLY A 231 -46.17 -19.84 -63.94
C GLY A 231 -46.52 -18.81 -62.88
N LEU A 232 -47.61 -19.04 -62.13
CA LEU A 232 -48.01 -18.20 -60.99
C LEU A 232 -47.44 -18.69 -59.63
N ALA A 233 -46.67 -19.78 -59.61
CA ALA A 233 -46.08 -20.31 -58.35
C ALA A 233 -44.59 -19.99 -58.22
N ILE A 234 -44.14 -19.68 -56.98
CA ILE A 234 -42.75 -19.51 -56.65
C ILE A 234 -42.19 -20.82 -56.06
N ILE A 235 -41.14 -21.34 -56.66
CA ILE A 235 -40.32 -22.43 -56.08
C ILE A 235 -39.11 -21.81 -55.50
N SER A 236 -38.86 -21.99 -54.17
CA SER A 236 -37.71 -21.39 -53.45
C SER A 236 -37.17 -22.34 -52.40
N ASN A 237 -35.97 -22.04 -51.92
CA ASN A 237 -35.38 -22.67 -50.73
C ASN A 237 -35.63 -21.86 -49.43
N LEU A 238 -36.70 -21.05 -49.41
CA LEU A 238 -36.97 -20.12 -48.29
C LEU A 238 -37.22 -20.83 -46.96
N ASP A 239 -37.88 -21.99 -46.97
CA ASP A 239 -38.13 -22.77 -45.75
C ASP A 239 -36.81 -23.31 -45.14
N GLU A 240 -35.89 -23.78 -45.97
CA GLU A 240 -34.56 -24.21 -45.51
C GLU A 240 -33.76 -23.02 -44.97
N TYR A 241 -33.79 -21.90 -45.65
CA TYR A 241 -33.16 -20.67 -45.21
C TYR A 241 -33.73 -20.19 -43.86
N LYS A 242 -35.06 -20.21 -43.72
CA LYS A 242 -35.79 -19.85 -42.50
C LYS A 242 -35.36 -20.74 -41.32
N ALA A 243 -35.29 -22.05 -41.53
CA ALA A 243 -34.85 -22.98 -40.48
C ALA A 243 -33.43 -22.68 -39.99
N LYS A 244 -32.48 -22.48 -40.92
CA LYS A 244 -31.09 -22.14 -40.57
C LYS A 244 -30.97 -20.75 -39.92
N ALA A 245 -31.74 -19.77 -40.39
CA ALA A 245 -31.75 -18.44 -39.78
C ALA A 245 -32.26 -18.47 -38.34
N LEU A 246 -33.34 -19.21 -38.08
CA LEU A 246 -33.88 -19.35 -36.73
C LEU A 246 -32.92 -20.13 -35.80
N GLU A 247 -32.20 -21.13 -36.30
CA GLU A 247 -31.16 -21.84 -35.56
C GLU A 247 -30.06 -20.89 -35.13
N LEU A 248 -29.52 -20.04 -36.01
CA LEU A 248 -28.53 -19.02 -35.68
C LEU A 248 -29.07 -17.99 -34.68
N VAL A 249 -30.35 -17.62 -34.79
CA VAL A 249 -31.01 -16.73 -33.81
C VAL A 249 -31.04 -17.38 -32.43
N GLU A 250 -31.30 -18.68 -32.30
CA GLU A 250 -31.23 -19.37 -31.01
C GLU A 250 -29.79 -19.44 -30.46
N GLN A 251 -28.82 -19.73 -31.33
CA GLN A 251 -27.41 -19.73 -30.94
C GLN A 251 -26.94 -18.37 -30.42
N SER A 252 -27.50 -17.27 -30.97
CA SER A 252 -27.16 -15.90 -30.55
C SER A 252 -27.57 -15.55 -29.10
N LYS A 253 -28.43 -16.34 -28.48
CA LYS A 253 -28.92 -16.12 -27.10
C LYS A 253 -27.99 -16.64 -26.03
N LYS A 254 -26.85 -17.26 -26.38
CA LYS A 254 -25.85 -17.75 -25.41
C LYS A 254 -25.30 -16.63 -24.54
N LYS A 255 -24.96 -16.97 -23.30
CA LYS A 255 -24.28 -16.06 -22.38
C LYS A 255 -22.85 -15.80 -22.87
N LEU A 256 -22.40 -14.55 -22.77
CA LEU A 256 -21.05 -14.13 -23.17
C LEU A 256 -20.17 -14.03 -21.92
N GLU A 257 -19.16 -14.89 -21.83
CA GLU A 257 -18.27 -14.95 -20.66
C GLU A 257 -16.77 -14.90 -21.04
N THR A 258 -16.43 -15.44 -22.21
CA THR A 258 -15.03 -15.53 -22.67
C THR A 258 -14.76 -14.64 -23.89
N ASP A 259 -13.48 -14.32 -24.13
CA ASP A 259 -13.09 -13.59 -25.36
C ASP A 259 -13.50 -14.33 -26.63
N GLN A 260 -13.56 -15.69 -26.61
CA GLN A 260 -14.08 -16.50 -27.71
C GLN A 260 -15.58 -16.29 -27.93
N ASP A 261 -16.37 -16.23 -26.86
CA ASP A 261 -17.81 -15.93 -26.98
C ASP A 261 -18.03 -14.55 -27.57
N PHE A 262 -17.26 -13.54 -27.17
CA PHE A 262 -17.36 -12.21 -27.76
C PHE A 262 -16.96 -12.17 -29.23
N ALA A 263 -15.86 -12.87 -29.61
CA ALA A 263 -15.43 -12.96 -31.00
C ALA A 263 -16.49 -13.64 -31.87
N ASN A 264 -17.06 -14.73 -31.38
CA ASN A 264 -18.14 -15.45 -32.05
C ASN A 264 -19.40 -14.58 -32.18
N ALA A 265 -19.79 -13.87 -31.12
CA ALA A 265 -20.94 -12.97 -31.14
C ALA A 265 -20.76 -11.80 -32.11
N GLU A 266 -19.59 -11.16 -32.14
CA GLU A 266 -19.30 -10.08 -33.10
C GLU A 266 -19.28 -10.57 -34.55
N SER A 267 -18.81 -11.80 -34.79
CA SER A 267 -18.90 -12.44 -36.12
C SER A 267 -20.36 -12.71 -36.50
N MET A 268 -21.16 -13.21 -35.56
CA MET A 268 -22.59 -13.48 -35.80
C MET A 268 -23.37 -12.20 -36.09
N VAL A 269 -23.06 -11.08 -35.44
CA VAL A 269 -23.66 -9.76 -35.78
C VAL A 269 -23.38 -9.38 -37.23
N LYS A 270 -22.18 -9.67 -37.76
CA LYS A 270 -21.83 -9.41 -39.17
C LYS A 270 -22.61 -10.32 -40.13
N VAL A 271 -22.72 -11.61 -39.79
CA VAL A 271 -23.53 -12.57 -40.58
C VAL A 271 -25.00 -12.13 -40.62
N PHE A 272 -25.58 -11.77 -39.49
CA PHE A 272 -26.96 -11.26 -39.44
C PHE A 272 -27.15 -9.99 -40.27
N LYS A 273 -26.19 -9.05 -40.20
CA LYS A 273 -26.28 -7.83 -41.02
C LYS A 273 -26.21 -8.14 -42.50
N SER A 274 -25.31 -9.02 -42.95
CA SER A 274 -25.21 -9.47 -44.34
C SER A 274 -26.50 -10.15 -44.80
N ALA A 275 -27.10 -10.98 -43.95
CA ALA A 275 -28.38 -11.64 -44.24
C ALA A 275 -29.54 -10.66 -44.35
N GLU A 276 -29.64 -9.69 -43.43
CA GLU A 276 -30.67 -8.62 -43.46
C GLU A 276 -30.60 -7.82 -44.78
N ASP A 277 -29.38 -7.41 -45.18
CA ASP A 277 -29.14 -6.66 -46.42
C ASP A 277 -29.54 -7.48 -47.65
N LYS A 278 -29.16 -8.78 -47.71
CA LYS A 278 -29.51 -9.69 -48.84
C LYS A 278 -31.01 -9.93 -48.93
N LEU A 279 -31.71 -10.14 -47.81
CA LEU A 279 -33.16 -10.33 -47.77
C LEU A 279 -33.91 -9.05 -48.19
N GLY A 280 -33.42 -7.88 -47.79
CA GLY A 280 -33.97 -6.59 -48.17
C GLY A 280 -33.89 -6.35 -49.68
N LEU A 281 -32.72 -6.65 -50.29
CA LEU A 281 -32.53 -6.55 -51.74
C LEU A 281 -33.47 -7.53 -52.50
N MET A 282 -33.58 -8.76 -52.01
CA MET A 282 -34.44 -9.76 -52.62
C MET A 282 -35.93 -9.37 -52.54
N SER A 283 -36.38 -8.87 -51.40
CA SER A 283 -37.75 -8.38 -51.23
C SER A 283 -38.08 -7.29 -52.23
N GLN A 284 -37.15 -6.37 -52.51
CA GLN A 284 -37.34 -5.31 -53.51
C GLN A 284 -37.40 -5.86 -54.95
N GLN A 285 -36.57 -6.89 -55.27
CA GLN A 285 -36.56 -7.52 -56.59
C GLN A 285 -37.89 -8.25 -56.88
N VAL A 286 -38.39 -8.97 -55.88
CA VAL A 286 -39.59 -9.79 -56.01
C VAL A 286 -40.88 -8.94 -56.11
N LEU A 287 -40.96 -7.81 -55.40
CA LEU A 287 -42.12 -6.89 -55.46
C LEU A 287 -42.40 -6.30 -56.85
N GLY A 288 -41.43 -6.41 -57.78
CA GLY A 288 -41.54 -5.92 -59.12
C GLY A 288 -42.31 -6.89 -60.11
N GLU A 289 -42.61 -8.14 -59.71
CA GLU A 289 -42.94 -9.18 -60.66
C GLU A 289 -44.38 -9.72 -60.71
N VAL A 290 -45.26 -9.74 -59.66
CA VAL A 290 -46.75 -10.15 -59.78
C VAL A 290 -47.45 -10.28 -58.37
N GLU A 291 -48.82 -10.21 -58.34
CA GLU A 291 -49.77 -10.28 -57.22
C GLU A 291 -49.77 -11.59 -56.38
N SER A 292 -49.25 -12.72 -56.90
CA SER A 292 -49.17 -14.00 -56.15
C SER A 292 -47.98 -14.12 -55.17
N ILE A 293 -47.22 -13.06 -55.01
CA ILE A 293 -45.96 -12.97 -54.30
C ILE A 293 -46.16 -12.58 -52.83
N ASP A 294 -47.37 -12.22 -52.41
CA ASP A 294 -47.64 -11.64 -51.09
C ASP A 294 -47.23 -12.54 -49.93
N SER A 295 -47.44 -13.87 -50.02
CA SER A 295 -46.96 -14.79 -48.92
C SER A 295 -45.46 -14.93 -48.89
N PHE A 296 -44.76 -14.98 -50.01
CA PHE A 296 -43.32 -15.07 -50.10
C PHE A 296 -42.65 -13.81 -49.57
N VAL A 297 -43.16 -12.63 -49.92
CA VAL A 297 -42.68 -11.34 -49.41
C VAL A 297 -42.95 -11.21 -47.92
N LYS A 298 -44.08 -11.70 -47.41
CA LYS A 298 -44.38 -11.74 -45.96
C LYS A 298 -43.41 -12.67 -45.21
N ASP A 299 -43.08 -13.83 -45.76
CA ASP A 299 -42.13 -14.75 -45.17
C ASP A 299 -40.70 -14.17 -45.16
N LEU A 300 -40.28 -13.53 -46.29
CA LEU A 300 -39.02 -12.77 -46.32
C LEU A 300 -38.98 -11.68 -45.25
N GLY A 301 -40.05 -10.91 -45.10
CA GLY A 301 -40.20 -9.86 -44.11
C GLY A 301 -40.13 -10.40 -42.68
N PHE A 302 -40.80 -11.55 -42.42
CA PHE A 302 -40.75 -12.22 -41.11
C PHE A 302 -39.34 -12.68 -40.76
N ILE A 303 -38.62 -13.31 -41.67
CA ILE A 303 -37.25 -13.80 -41.45
C ILE A 303 -36.30 -12.61 -41.25
N SER A 304 -36.39 -11.59 -42.12
CA SER A 304 -35.59 -10.37 -42.04
C SER A 304 -35.75 -9.67 -40.67
N GLU A 305 -36.99 -9.53 -40.19
CA GLU A 305 -37.27 -8.90 -38.90
C GLU A 305 -36.73 -9.72 -37.72
N ASN A 306 -36.84 -11.06 -37.75
CA ASN A 306 -36.26 -11.92 -36.72
C ASN A 306 -34.73 -11.79 -36.68
N ILE A 307 -34.07 -11.81 -37.84
CA ILE A 307 -32.63 -11.62 -37.95
C ILE A 307 -32.22 -10.22 -37.42
N ARG A 308 -32.97 -9.19 -37.83
CA ARG A 308 -32.73 -7.81 -37.37
C ARG A 308 -32.85 -7.67 -35.85
N GLN A 309 -33.91 -8.22 -35.26
CA GLN A 309 -34.11 -8.21 -33.82
C GLN A 309 -32.99 -8.96 -33.08
N ALA A 310 -32.62 -10.16 -33.57
CA ALA A 310 -31.52 -10.94 -33.02
C ALA A 310 -30.17 -10.17 -33.09
N ARG A 311 -29.90 -9.57 -34.25
CA ARG A 311 -28.69 -8.74 -34.42
C ARG A 311 -28.63 -7.58 -33.42
N LEU A 312 -29.73 -6.81 -33.30
CA LEU A 312 -29.81 -5.68 -32.38
C LEU A 312 -29.70 -6.11 -30.91
N ALA A 313 -30.35 -7.23 -30.55
CA ALA A 313 -30.27 -7.80 -29.21
C ALA A 313 -28.85 -8.26 -28.87
N LEU A 314 -28.22 -8.99 -29.81
CA LEU A 314 -26.85 -9.48 -29.63
C LEU A 314 -25.83 -8.34 -29.57
N ASP A 315 -25.91 -7.33 -30.43
CA ASP A 315 -25.02 -6.15 -30.39
C ASP A 315 -25.15 -5.39 -29.06
N LYS A 316 -26.39 -5.24 -28.57
CA LYS A 316 -26.66 -4.65 -27.26
C LYS A 316 -26.08 -5.52 -26.13
N GLN A 317 -26.26 -6.84 -26.20
CA GLN A 317 -25.75 -7.79 -25.21
C GLN A 317 -24.21 -7.75 -25.16
N VAL A 318 -23.54 -7.76 -26.30
CA VAL A 318 -22.08 -7.64 -26.41
C VAL A 318 -21.57 -6.37 -25.69
N LYS A 319 -22.21 -5.23 -26.01
CA LYS A 319 -21.82 -3.94 -25.41
C LYS A 319 -22.05 -3.91 -23.89
N SER A 320 -23.26 -4.31 -23.46
CA SER A 320 -23.62 -4.32 -22.04
C SER A 320 -22.71 -5.24 -21.25
N ARG A 321 -22.49 -6.47 -21.72
CA ARG A 321 -21.69 -7.45 -21.00
C ARG A 321 -20.21 -7.07 -20.93
N LYS A 322 -19.65 -6.45 -21.97
CA LYS A 322 -18.30 -5.89 -21.93
C LYS A 322 -18.16 -4.81 -20.86
N GLU A 323 -19.13 -3.91 -20.74
CA GLU A 323 -19.11 -2.87 -19.69
C GLU A 323 -19.32 -3.44 -18.28
N GLU A 324 -20.18 -4.46 -18.15
CA GLU A 324 -20.34 -5.19 -16.88
C GLU A 324 -19.02 -5.83 -16.43
N ILE A 325 -18.36 -6.59 -17.33
CA ILE A 325 -17.08 -7.24 -17.04
C ILE A 325 -16.01 -6.20 -16.66
N LYS A 326 -15.91 -5.09 -17.39
CA LYS A 326 -15.00 -4.00 -17.01
C LYS A 326 -15.25 -3.50 -15.58
N THR A 327 -16.52 -3.30 -15.26
CA THR A 327 -16.92 -2.81 -13.94
C THR A 327 -16.60 -3.86 -12.85
N GLU A 328 -16.90 -5.14 -13.11
CA GLU A 328 -16.59 -6.25 -12.21
C GLU A 328 -15.08 -6.35 -11.93
N LEU A 329 -14.24 -6.28 -12.99
CA LEU A 329 -12.78 -6.35 -12.87
C LEU A 329 -12.22 -5.18 -12.06
N VAL A 330 -12.65 -3.96 -12.36
CA VAL A 330 -12.20 -2.75 -11.63
C VAL A 330 -12.63 -2.81 -10.17
N LEU A 331 -13.88 -3.22 -9.90
CA LEU A 331 -14.41 -3.27 -8.53
C LEU A 331 -13.70 -4.35 -7.70
N SER A 332 -13.50 -5.54 -8.28
CA SER A 332 -12.80 -6.64 -7.62
C SER A 332 -11.37 -6.24 -7.23
N ALA A 333 -10.60 -5.68 -8.16
CA ALA A 333 -9.24 -5.22 -7.89
C ALA A 333 -9.19 -4.09 -6.85
N LYS A 334 -10.16 -3.17 -6.91
CA LYS A 334 -10.29 -2.08 -5.92
C LYS A 334 -10.53 -2.61 -4.51
N ASN A 335 -11.40 -3.60 -4.39
CA ASN A 335 -11.72 -4.23 -3.11
C ASN A 335 -10.50 -4.99 -2.56
N GLU A 336 -9.74 -5.68 -3.42
CA GLU A 336 -8.52 -6.38 -3.02
C GLU A 336 -7.47 -5.41 -2.44
N VAL A 337 -7.17 -4.31 -3.15
CA VAL A 337 -6.22 -3.30 -2.65
C VAL A 337 -6.73 -2.65 -1.37
N GLN A 338 -8.03 -2.33 -1.30
CA GLN A 338 -8.62 -1.72 -0.10
C GLN A 338 -8.53 -2.66 1.11
N GLN A 339 -8.72 -3.95 0.92
CA GLN A 339 -8.54 -4.94 1.98
C GLN A 339 -7.08 -4.95 2.48
N LEU A 340 -6.11 -5.00 1.58
CA LEU A 340 -4.69 -4.96 1.92
C LEU A 340 -4.30 -3.67 2.67
N ILE A 341 -4.86 -2.52 2.27
CA ILE A 341 -4.68 -1.24 2.95
C ILE A 341 -5.26 -1.29 4.37
N ASN A 342 -6.48 -1.84 4.53
CA ASN A 342 -7.13 -1.95 5.83
C ASN A 342 -6.36 -2.87 6.77
N GLU A 343 -5.88 -4.01 6.28
CA GLU A 343 -5.04 -4.95 7.04
C GLU A 343 -3.74 -4.28 7.52
N ALA A 344 -3.07 -3.54 6.61
CA ALA A 344 -1.87 -2.79 6.97
C ALA A 344 -2.17 -1.70 8.01
N SER A 345 -3.24 -0.94 7.81
CA SER A 345 -3.65 0.14 8.72
C SER A 345 -3.95 -0.38 10.12
N THR A 346 -4.63 -1.53 10.20
CA THR A 346 -4.94 -2.20 11.48
C THR A 346 -3.66 -2.73 12.14
N LYS A 347 -2.81 -3.42 11.38
CA LYS A 347 -1.56 -4.01 11.91
C LYS A 347 -0.62 -2.96 12.49
N TYR A 348 -0.46 -1.84 11.80
CA TYR A 348 0.51 -0.81 12.16
C TYR A 348 -0.10 0.36 12.94
N ASN A 349 -1.41 0.35 13.15
CA ASN A 349 -2.17 1.46 13.76
C ASN A 349 -1.82 2.82 13.12
N ALA A 350 -1.80 2.85 11.77
CA ALA A 350 -1.46 4.03 10.97
C ALA A 350 -2.31 4.05 9.68
N PRO A 351 -2.74 5.20 9.17
CA PRO A 351 -3.62 5.30 8.01
C PRO A 351 -2.84 5.13 6.70
N PHE A 352 -2.71 3.89 6.23
CA PHE A 352 -2.10 3.61 4.93
C PHE A 352 -2.97 4.13 3.78
N ASN A 353 -2.35 4.69 2.76
CA ASN A 353 -3.00 5.11 1.53
C ASN A 353 -2.08 4.89 0.34
N VAL A 354 -2.58 4.22 -0.69
CA VAL A 354 -1.86 3.93 -1.94
C VAL A 354 -2.69 4.45 -3.11
N LYS A 355 -2.04 5.10 -4.05
CA LYS A 355 -2.69 5.59 -5.28
C LYS A 355 -2.73 4.47 -6.32
N PHE A 356 -3.88 4.25 -6.93
CA PHE A 356 -4.09 3.32 -8.04
C PHE A 356 -5.25 3.80 -8.92
N ASP A 357 -5.20 3.46 -10.22
CA ASP A 357 -6.27 3.79 -11.16
C ASP A 357 -6.52 2.62 -12.13
N PHE A 358 -7.29 1.65 -11.68
CA PHE A 358 -7.68 0.48 -12.48
C PHE A 358 -8.52 0.87 -13.70
N ALA A 359 -9.31 1.94 -13.63
CA ALA A 359 -10.13 2.38 -14.75
C ALA A 359 -9.25 2.96 -15.88
N ALA A 360 -8.23 3.72 -15.55
CA ALA A 360 -7.24 4.20 -16.53
C ALA A 360 -6.44 3.03 -17.12
N ALA A 361 -6.06 2.03 -16.32
CA ALA A 361 -5.28 0.89 -16.77
C ALA A 361 -5.98 0.09 -17.89
N ILE A 362 -7.30 -0.08 -17.82
CA ILE A 362 -8.06 -0.82 -18.85
C ILE A 362 -8.53 0.05 -20.02
N LYS A 363 -8.28 1.36 -19.98
CA LYS A 363 -8.71 2.27 -21.05
C LYS A 363 -8.10 1.88 -22.38
N GLY A 364 -8.94 1.68 -23.40
CA GLY A 364 -8.53 1.30 -24.76
C GLY A 364 -8.25 -0.21 -24.95
N LYS A 365 -8.33 -1.01 -23.91
CA LYS A 365 -8.25 -2.48 -24.02
C LYS A 365 -9.54 -3.03 -24.63
N ARG A 366 -9.41 -4.02 -25.54
CA ARG A 366 -10.55 -4.50 -26.36
C ARG A 366 -11.06 -5.87 -25.96
N ASN A 367 -10.21 -6.74 -25.44
CA ASN A 367 -10.52 -8.09 -25.01
C ASN A 367 -10.36 -8.24 -23.48
N ILE A 368 -11.02 -9.25 -22.90
CA ILE A 368 -11.06 -9.49 -21.46
C ILE A 368 -9.64 -9.78 -20.94
N GLU A 369 -8.87 -10.58 -21.66
CA GLU A 369 -7.50 -10.94 -21.29
C GLU A 369 -6.60 -9.71 -21.12
N SER A 370 -6.62 -8.79 -22.10
CA SER A 370 -5.82 -7.57 -22.01
C SER A 370 -6.29 -6.61 -20.92
N MET A 371 -7.58 -6.63 -20.56
CA MET A 371 -8.10 -5.89 -19.42
C MET A 371 -7.63 -6.51 -18.11
N GLN A 372 -7.72 -7.83 -17.97
CA GLN A 372 -7.28 -8.56 -16.78
C GLN A 372 -5.77 -8.37 -16.55
N SER A 373 -4.96 -8.52 -17.61
CA SER A 373 -3.51 -8.29 -17.52
C SER A 373 -3.19 -6.85 -17.05
N ALA A 374 -3.85 -5.84 -17.61
CA ALA A 374 -3.64 -4.46 -17.20
C ALA A 374 -4.08 -4.19 -15.75
N ILE A 375 -5.15 -4.84 -15.28
CA ILE A 375 -5.58 -4.81 -13.87
C ILE A 375 -4.51 -5.43 -12.97
N ASN A 376 -3.97 -6.60 -13.36
CA ASN A 376 -2.95 -7.30 -12.59
C ASN A 376 -1.64 -6.51 -12.51
N ASP A 377 -1.26 -5.84 -13.60
CA ASP A 377 -0.10 -4.94 -13.62
C ASP A 377 -0.28 -3.76 -12.64
N GLU A 378 -1.46 -3.13 -12.65
CA GLU A 378 -1.75 -2.01 -11.74
C GLU A 378 -1.90 -2.47 -10.28
N LEU A 379 -2.47 -3.66 -10.06
CA LEU A 379 -2.55 -4.30 -8.75
C LEU A 379 -1.15 -4.60 -8.18
N ALA A 380 -0.24 -5.10 -9.01
CA ALA A 380 1.14 -5.32 -8.62
C ALA A 380 1.84 -4.03 -8.20
N LYS A 381 1.67 -2.94 -8.96
CA LYS A 381 2.20 -1.62 -8.58
C LYS A 381 1.65 -1.13 -7.24
N ALA A 382 0.34 -1.28 -7.03
CA ALA A 382 -0.29 -0.92 -5.77
C ALA A 382 0.26 -1.76 -4.58
N LYS A 383 0.48 -3.08 -4.78
CA LYS A 383 1.08 -3.97 -3.78
C LYS A 383 2.53 -3.58 -3.47
N VAL A 384 3.33 -3.22 -4.48
CA VAL A 384 4.71 -2.72 -4.30
C VAL A 384 4.71 -1.45 -3.48
N ALA A 385 3.92 -0.45 -3.86
CA ALA A 385 3.84 0.81 -3.14
C ALA A 385 3.38 0.61 -1.67
N LEU A 386 2.44 -0.32 -1.44
CA LEU A 386 2.01 -0.67 -0.09
C LEU A 386 3.13 -1.36 0.71
N SER A 387 3.93 -2.22 0.06
CA SER A 387 5.08 -2.89 0.70
C SER A 387 6.13 -1.88 1.13
N GLU A 388 6.51 -0.95 0.27
CA GLU A 388 7.47 0.12 0.58
C GLU A 388 7.02 0.98 1.77
N LEU A 389 5.71 1.32 1.81
CA LEU A 389 5.15 2.05 2.95
C LEU A 389 5.21 1.21 4.24
N LYS A 390 4.92 -0.10 4.17
CA LYS A 390 5.02 -1.01 5.32
C LYS A 390 6.44 -1.12 5.84
N ASP A 391 7.42 -1.22 4.96
CA ASP A 391 8.84 -1.33 5.32
C ASP A 391 9.33 -0.03 6.00
N GLY A 392 8.95 1.13 5.47
CA GLY A 392 9.24 2.41 6.09
C GLY A 392 8.60 2.57 7.49
N VAL A 393 7.32 2.21 7.61
CA VAL A 393 6.61 2.25 8.90
C VAL A 393 7.19 1.23 9.88
N GLN A 394 7.58 0.04 9.42
CA GLN A 394 8.23 -0.97 10.25
C GLN A 394 9.59 -0.47 10.78
N ALA A 395 10.41 0.11 9.92
CA ALA A 395 11.68 0.71 10.33
C ALA A 395 11.49 1.80 11.41
N ASN A 396 10.48 2.66 11.25
CA ASN A 396 10.14 3.67 12.24
C ASN A 396 9.65 3.06 13.57
N LEU A 397 8.87 1.98 13.49
CA LEU A 397 8.42 1.24 14.67
C LEU A 397 9.58 0.61 15.43
N ASP A 398 10.56 0.07 14.70
CA ASP A 398 11.76 -0.53 15.28
C ASP A 398 12.62 0.52 15.98
N ILE A 399 12.70 1.74 15.43
CA ILE A 399 13.36 2.88 16.10
C ILE A 399 12.66 3.22 17.42
N ILE A 400 11.33 3.29 17.46
CA ILE A 400 10.57 3.53 18.70
C ILE A 400 10.81 2.38 19.71
N ASN A 401 10.79 1.14 19.23
CA ASN A 401 10.96 -0.03 20.11
C ASN A 401 12.34 -0.07 20.78
N GLN A 402 13.39 0.46 20.13
CA GLN A 402 14.71 0.65 20.75
C GLN A 402 14.67 1.64 21.92
N HIS A 403 13.65 2.51 21.98
CA HIS A 403 13.44 3.51 23.02
C HIS A 403 12.11 3.27 23.76
N GLY A 404 11.82 2.02 24.10
CA GLY A 404 10.56 1.59 24.69
C GLY A 404 10.11 2.35 25.94
N GLU A 405 11.07 2.79 26.77
CA GLU A 405 10.84 3.62 27.97
C GLU A 405 10.27 5.02 27.65
N HIS A 406 10.46 5.50 26.42
CA HIS A 406 10.00 6.82 25.96
C HIS A 406 8.83 6.72 24.97
N ARG A 407 8.18 5.54 24.83
CA ARG A 407 7.09 5.30 23.86
C ARG A 407 5.92 6.27 24.01
N PHE A 408 5.65 6.71 25.23
CA PHE A 408 4.59 7.68 25.53
C PHE A 408 4.77 9.06 24.87
N LEU A 409 5.98 9.38 24.36
CA LEU A 409 6.25 10.63 23.64
C LEU A 409 5.74 10.62 22.20
N PHE A 410 5.19 9.49 21.73
CA PHE A 410 4.79 9.26 20.33
C PHE A 410 3.32 8.91 20.21
N ASN A 411 2.44 9.58 20.98
CA ASN A 411 0.99 9.38 20.92
C ASN A 411 0.38 9.81 19.56
N ASP A 412 1.11 10.63 18.80
CA ASP A 412 0.79 11.05 17.46
C ASP A 412 1.33 10.09 16.37
N TRP A 413 1.56 8.83 16.72
CA TRP A 413 2.11 7.80 15.83
C TRP A 413 1.49 7.78 14.44
N ALA A 414 0.15 7.81 14.36
CA ALA A 414 -0.58 7.77 13.10
C ALA A 414 -0.21 8.91 12.12
N GLN A 415 0.28 10.05 12.65
CA GLN A 415 0.66 11.22 11.85
C GLN A 415 2.13 11.18 11.42
N ILE A 416 2.99 10.55 12.23
CA ILE A 416 4.44 10.55 12.02
C ILE A 416 4.97 9.23 11.45
N ALA A 417 4.15 8.18 11.40
CA ALA A 417 4.52 6.83 10.99
C ALA A 417 5.15 6.76 9.59
N PHE A 418 4.76 7.66 8.68
CA PHE A 418 5.19 7.69 7.27
C PHE A 418 6.35 8.66 6.99
N LYS A 419 7.02 9.17 8.03
CA LYS A 419 8.23 9.97 7.82
C LYS A 419 9.37 9.10 7.30
N ALA A 420 10.28 9.69 6.52
CA ALA A 420 11.50 8.99 6.14
C ALA A 420 12.26 8.52 7.41
N PRO A 421 12.82 7.32 7.44
CA PRO A 421 13.41 6.74 8.65
C PRO A 421 14.51 7.63 9.29
N GLU A 422 15.29 8.36 8.50
CA GLU A 422 16.30 9.29 8.98
C GLU A 422 15.69 10.51 9.70
N ASP A 423 14.65 11.10 9.10
CA ASP A 423 13.89 12.21 9.70
C ASP A 423 13.18 11.76 10.97
N PHE A 424 12.64 10.53 10.93
CA PHE A 424 11.98 9.94 12.08
C PHE A 424 12.97 9.69 13.23
N ALA A 425 14.14 9.12 12.96
CA ALA A 425 15.19 8.93 13.97
C ALA A 425 15.63 10.26 14.59
N THR A 426 15.71 11.31 13.80
CA THR A 426 16.03 12.67 14.27
C THR A 426 14.93 13.20 15.20
N LEU A 427 13.65 13.02 14.81
CA LEU A 427 12.50 13.40 15.64
C LEU A 427 12.48 12.66 16.97
N VAL A 428 12.80 11.35 16.97
CA VAL A 428 12.86 10.54 18.19
C VAL A 428 13.94 11.07 19.14
N LYS A 429 15.14 11.32 18.63
CA LYS A 429 16.24 11.89 19.43
C LYS A 429 15.87 13.25 20.02
N LEU A 430 15.23 14.12 19.21
CA LEU A 430 14.80 15.45 19.65
C LEU A 430 13.80 15.36 20.81
N ARG A 431 12.72 14.59 20.64
CA ARG A 431 11.67 14.45 21.66
C ARG A 431 12.20 13.86 22.97
N ILE A 432 13.10 12.86 22.88
CA ILE A 432 13.75 12.27 24.06
C ILE A 432 14.63 13.30 24.75
N ALA A 433 15.41 14.09 24.01
CA ALA A 433 16.26 15.13 24.57
C ALA A 433 15.43 16.21 25.26
N GLU A 434 14.36 16.69 24.62
CA GLU A 434 13.43 17.68 25.20
C GLU A 434 12.77 17.16 26.49
N HIS A 435 12.34 15.89 26.50
CA HIS A 435 11.77 15.28 27.69
C HIS A 435 12.78 15.18 28.84
N LYS A 436 14.00 14.72 28.55
CA LYS A 436 15.06 14.63 29.57
C LYS A 436 15.44 16.00 30.16
N ASP A 437 15.54 17.01 29.30
CA ASP A 437 15.81 18.39 29.72
C ASP A 437 14.67 18.94 30.60
N ALA A 438 13.44 18.68 30.23
CA ALA A 438 12.25 19.07 31.01
C ALA A 438 12.23 18.35 32.39
N GLU A 439 12.56 17.06 32.41
CA GLU A 439 12.59 16.27 33.63
C GLU A 439 13.75 16.71 34.54
N GLU A 440 14.92 16.99 34.00
CA GLU A 440 16.05 17.52 34.75
C GLU A 440 15.71 18.89 35.35
N LYS A 441 15.10 19.80 34.59
CA LYS A 441 14.64 21.09 35.11
C LYS A 441 13.61 20.93 36.23
N ARG A 442 12.68 19.97 36.09
CA ARG A 442 11.68 19.65 37.13
C ARG A 442 12.38 19.16 38.41
N LEU A 443 13.29 18.23 38.28
CA LEU A 443 14.05 17.68 39.39
C LEU A 443 14.92 18.75 40.07
N GLN A 444 15.54 19.61 39.27
CA GLN A 444 16.33 20.72 39.80
C GLN A 444 15.46 21.73 40.56
N ALA A 445 14.31 22.07 40.01
CA ALA A 445 13.36 22.96 40.70
C ALA A 445 12.83 22.34 42.00
N GLU A 446 12.60 21.02 42.02
CA GLU A 446 12.19 20.31 43.24
C GLU A 446 13.30 20.30 44.28
N ARG A 447 14.57 20.03 43.87
CA ARG A 447 15.74 20.10 44.75
C ARG A 447 15.90 21.50 45.33
N ASP A 448 15.76 22.54 44.50
CA ASP A 448 15.87 23.93 44.96
C ASP A 448 14.73 24.31 45.92
N ARG A 449 13.49 23.74 45.67
CA ARG A 449 12.37 23.92 46.60
C ARG A 449 12.66 23.28 47.95
N ILE A 450 13.10 22.01 47.95
CA ILE A 450 13.45 21.28 49.17
C ILE A 450 14.58 22.02 49.93
N ARG A 451 15.62 22.45 49.22
CA ARG A 451 16.72 23.20 49.83
C ARG A 451 16.24 24.50 50.48
N LYS A 452 15.38 25.26 49.80
CA LYS A 452 14.78 26.49 50.37
C LYS A 452 13.90 26.21 51.59
N GLU A 453 13.15 25.11 51.57
CA GLU A 453 12.37 24.68 52.74
C GLU A 453 13.23 24.27 53.89
N GLU A 454 14.33 23.54 53.64
CA GLU A 454 15.32 23.18 54.67
C GLU A 454 16.06 24.39 55.24
N GLU A 455 16.49 25.31 54.35
CA GLU A 455 17.11 26.57 54.78
C GLU A 455 16.16 27.43 55.61
N ALA A 456 14.85 27.48 55.20
CA ALA A 456 13.83 28.21 55.94
C ALA A 456 13.55 27.55 57.32
N LYS A 457 13.51 26.21 57.39
CA LYS A 457 13.38 25.48 58.66
C LYS A 457 14.59 25.69 59.57
N ALA A 458 15.81 25.57 59.01
CA ALA A 458 17.05 25.79 59.76
C ALA A 458 17.13 27.24 60.27
N LYS A 459 16.70 28.23 59.47
CA LYS A 459 16.64 29.62 59.90
C LYS A 459 15.60 29.84 60.99
N ALA A 460 14.42 29.24 60.86
CA ALA A 460 13.36 29.31 61.87
C ALA A 460 13.81 28.63 63.20
N GLU A 461 14.49 27.47 63.10
CA GLU A 461 15.06 26.82 64.28
C GLU A 461 16.18 27.64 64.94
N ALA A 462 17.04 28.27 64.11
CA ALA A 462 18.09 29.15 64.61
C ALA A 462 17.48 30.40 65.26
N GLU A 463 16.45 30.99 64.68
CA GLU A 463 15.70 32.13 65.27
C GLU A 463 15.01 31.73 66.59
N GLN A 464 14.38 30.51 66.62
CA GLN A 464 13.78 30.00 67.85
C GLN A 464 14.83 29.75 68.94
N LYS A 465 15.96 29.14 68.54
CA LYS A 465 17.10 28.96 69.51
C LYS A 465 17.69 30.30 70.01
N ALA A 466 17.85 31.27 69.09
CA ALA A 466 18.30 32.61 69.46
C ALA A 466 17.28 33.31 70.33
N GLU A 467 15.99 33.19 70.07
CA GLU A 467 14.94 33.75 70.90
C GLU A 467 14.82 33.03 72.24
N ALA A 468 14.99 31.66 72.25
CA ALA A 468 15.06 30.93 73.52
C ALA A 468 16.27 31.37 74.39
N LEU A 469 17.43 31.49 73.75
CA LEU A 469 18.64 31.95 74.43
C LEU A 469 18.50 33.38 74.90
N ARG A 470 17.81 34.23 74.16
CA ARG A 470 17.47 35.59 74.57
C ARG A 470 16.50 35.61 75.76
N LYS A 471 15.45 34.77 75.67
CA LYS A 471 14.52 34.58 76.80
C LYS A 471 15.18 33.98 78.02
N GLU A 472 16.12 33.06 77.84
CA GLU A 472 16.90 32.50 78.93
C GLU A 472 17.80 33.53 79.56
N ARG A 473 18.51 34.36 78.77
CA ARG A 473 19.28 35.53 79.30
C ARG A 473 18.36 36.55 79.94
N GLU A 474 17.24 36.89 79.36
CA GLU A 474 16.26 37.79 79.99
C GLU A 474 15.65 37.16 81.23
N ALA A 475 15.44 35.82 81.25
CA ALA A 475 15.01 35.09 82.45
C ALA A 475 16.10 35.04 83.51
N GLU A 476 17.36 34.79 83.10
CA GLU A 476 18.52 34.92 84.08
C GLU A 476 18.69 36.33 84.60
N GLU A 477 18.52 37.33 83.71
CA GLU A 477 18.55 38.76 84.19
C GLU A 477 17.32 39.07 85.07
N ARG A 478 16.13 38.53 84.71
CA ARG A 478 14.91 38.61 85.53
C ARG A 478 15.05 37.77 86.82
N GLN A 479 15.66 36.59 86.75
CA GLN A 479 15.97 35.82 87.97
C GLN A 479 17.02 36.53 88.85
N LYS A 480 18.05 37.15 88.23
CA LYS A 480 18.98 38.01 88.93
C LYS A 480 18.31 39.25 89.48
N ALA A 481 17.39 39.84 88.67
CA ALA A 481 16.57 40.97 89.12
C ALA A 481 15.51 40.54 90.14
N GLN A 482 14.92 39.33 89.95
CA GLN A 482 13.93 38.74 90.87
C GLN A 482 14.56 38.12 92.11
N ALA A 483 15.81 37.61 92.02
CA ALA A 483 16.59 37.28 93.24
C ALA A 483 16.92 38.53 94.07
N LEU A 484 16.94 39.66 93.42
CA LEU A 484 17.02 40.93 94.13
C LEU A 484 15.65 41.47 94.58
N ALA A 485 14.56 41.07 93.78
CA ALA A 485 13.18 41.43 94.09
C ALA A 485 12.40 40.34 94.82
N GLN A 486 12.95 39.09 94.90
CA GLN A 486 12.33 37.94 95.58
C GLN A 486 12.57 37.85 97.07
N GLN A 487 12.89 38.93 97.60
CA GLN A 487 12.57 39.07 99.05
C GLN A 487 11.11 39.58 99.25
N GLN A 488 10.39 39.79 98.17
CA GLN A 488 8.97 40.13 98.28
C GLN A 488 8.13 39.47 97.20
N ALA A 489 7.30 38.62 97.66
CA ALA A 489 6.03 38.14 97.11
C ALA A 489 6.04 36.98 96.14
N LYS A 490 5.52 35.91 96.62
CA LYS A 490 5.04 34.70 96.02
C LYS A 490 3.77 34.92 95.16
N ASP A 491 3.67 34.10 94.21
CA ASP A 491 2.47 33.40 93.71
C ASP A 491 2.08 33.56 92.27
N SER A 492 1.86 32.36 91.75
CA SER A 492 0.80 31.94 90.83
C SER A 492 1.08 32.01 89.29
N ALA A 493 1.19 30.97 88.63
CA ALA A 493 0.49 29.81 88.02
C ALA A 493 -0.09 29.96 86.57
N VAL A 494 0.31 29.08 85.70
CA VAL A 494 -0.42 28.13 84.82
C VAL A 494 -0.88 28.53 83.39
N ASP A 495 -0.51 27.72 82.45
CA ASP A 495 -1.13 26.94 81.33
C ASP A 495 -1.06 27.43 79.87
N LYS A 496 -0.73 26.64 79.04
CA LYS A 496 -0.97 25.45 78.16
C LYS A 496 -1.24 25.82 76.72
N ALA A 497 -0.71 25.21 75.76
CA ALA A 497 -0.49 24.04 74.97
C ALA A 497 -1.19 23.97 73.58
N ILE A 498 -0.58 23.29 72.66
CA ILE A 498 -1.01 22.44 71.50
C ILE A 498 -0.70 22.98 70.12
N ALA A 499 -0.08 22.28 69.29
CA ALA A 499 0.34 21.08 68.60
C ALA A 499 -0.02 21.14 67.08
N GLU A 500 0.72 20.68 66.38
CA GLU A 500 1.24 19.97 65.19
C GLU A 500 0.24 19.37 64.23
N VAL A 501 0.66 19.15 62.95
CA VAL A 501 0.81 17.88 62.25
C VAL A 501 1.44 18.02 60.85
N PRO A 502 2.26 17.08 60.37
CA PRO A 502 3.09 17.20 59.19
C PRO A 502 2.57 16.55 57.91
N GLN A 503 3.15 16.94 56.77
CA GLN A 503 2.83 16.44 55.41
C GLN A 503 3.92 15.50 54.87
N ALA A 504 3.49 14.51 54.08
CA ALA A 504 4.32 13.50 53.43
C ALA A 504 4.36 13.60 51.90
N PRO A 505 5.38 13.05 51.20
CA PRO A 505 5.70 13.31 49.81
C PRO A 505 4.96 12.50 48.77
N SER A 506 5.00 12.96 47.50
CA SER A 506 4.09 12.71 46.37
C SER A 506 4.27 11.41 45.56
N GLU A 507 5.25 10.54 45.83
CA GLU A 507 5.54 9.38 44.96
C GLU A 507 4.63 8.16 45.12
N ASN A 508 3.80 8.09 46.12
CA ASN A 508 2.95 6.92 46.41
C ASN A 508 1.47 7.05 45.98
N ARG A 509 1.10 8.11 45.24
CA ARG A 509 -0.31 8.36 44.88
C ARG A 509 -0.90 7.35 43.91
N LEU A 510 -0.11 6.86 42.95
CA LEU A 510 -0.60 5.91 41.94
C LEU A 510 -0.74 4.48 42.47
N GLU A 511 0.18 4.09 43.38
CA GLU A 511 0.12 2.75 43.97
C GLU A 511 -0.94 2.65 45.06
N ALA A 512 -1.11 3.73 45.81
CA ALA A 512 -2.20 3.85 46.77
C ALA A 512 -3.59 3.87 46.11
N ALA A 513 -3.73 4.53 44.96
CA ALA A 513 -4.98 4.55 44.20
C ALA A 513 -5.37 3.16 43.67
N ARG A 514 -4.39 2.36 43.20
CA ARG A 514 -4.64 0.98 42.77
C ARG A 514 -5.04 0.04 43.91
N LYS A 515 -4.45 0.24 45.08
CA LYS A 515 -4.76 -0.58 46.25
C LYS A 515 -6.16 -0.28 46.80
N VAL A 516 -6.54 1.00 46.81
CA VAL A 516 -7.88 1.44 47.24
C VAL A 516 -8.96 1.03 46.22
N LEU A 517 -8.65 0.96 44.92
CA LEU A 517 -9.57 0.46 43.89
C LEU A 517 -9.86 -1.04 44.09
N ALA A 518 -8.82 -1.83 44.39
CA ALA A 518 -8.96 -3.27 44.62
C ALA A 518 -9.72 -3.59 45.93
N GLU A 519 -9.59 -2.72 46.93
CA GLU A 519 -10.33 -2.85 48.20
C GLU A 519 -11.78 -2.34 48.10
N ALA A 520 -12.04 -1.37 47.20
CA ALA A 520 -13.40 -0.85 46.94
C ALA A 520 -14.27 -1.84 46.12
N GLU A 521 -13.67 -2.69 45.28
CA GLU A 521 -14.39 -3.73 44.55
C GLU A 521 -14.85 -4.90 45.43
N SER A 522 -14.33 -5.02 46.64
CA SER A 522 -14.68 -6.09 47.59
C SER A 522 -15.64 -5.69 48.72
N ALA A 523 -16.03 -4.43 48.79
CA ALA A 523 -16.95 -3.92 49.79
C ALA A 523 -18.36 -3.70 49.21
N GLU A 524 -19.36 -4.36 49.74
CA GLU A 524 -20.77 -4.13 49.42
C GLU A 524 -21.12 -2.63 49.59
N VAL A 525 -21.42 -1.98 48.48
CA VAL A 525 -21.75 -0.55 48.42
C VAL A 525 -23.17 -0.37 48.96
N LYS A 526 -23.30 0.16 50.14
CA LYS A 526 -24.55 0.79 50.57
C LYS A 526 -24.68 2.17 49.90
N PRO A 527 -25.83 2.56 49.36
CA PRO A 527 -25.97 3.76 48.56
C PRO A 527 -25.72 5.03 49.38
N PHE A 528 -24.70 5.78 48.93
CA PHE A 528 -24.33 7.05 49.50
C PHE A 528 -25.20 8.17 48.89
N LYS A 529 -26.32 8.48 49.52
CA LYS A 529 -27.28 9.47 49.01
C LYS A 529 -27.17 10.88 49.65
N SER A 530 -26.27 11.11 50.59
CA SER A 530 -26.43 12.29 51.46
C SER A 530 -25.39 13.40 51.34
N THR A 531 -24.20 13.14 50.81
CA THR A 531 -23.11 14.15 50.95
C THR A 531 -22.83 14.96 49.68
N MET A 532 -23.18 14.45 48.47
CA MET A 532 -22.89 15.14 47.21
C MET A 532 -23.97 16.15 46.79
N SER A 533 -25.17 16.00 47.32
CA SER A 533 -26.24 17.01 47.12
C SER A 533 -25.92 18.35 47.80
N ILE A 534 -25.04 18.32 48.82
CA ILE A 534 -24.65 19.53 49.57
C ILE A 534 -23.55 20.29 48.85
N LEU A 535 -22.74 19.63 48.06
CA LEU A 535 -21.64 20.27 47.27
C LEU A 535 -22.09 20.90 45.95
N LEU A 536 -23.31 20.57 45.48
CA LEU A 536 -23.84 21.08 44.20
C LEU A 536 -24.91 22.18 44.42
N ASP A 537 -25.28 22.51 45.67
CA ASP A 537 -26.26 23.56 45.96
C ASP A 537 -25.53 24.90 46.22
N GLU A 538 -25.36 25.69 45.16
CA GLU A 538 -24.76 27.05 45.20
C GLU A 538 -25.50 28.01 46.15
N LYS A 539 -26.50 27.57 46.90
CA LYS A 539 -27.27 28.35 47.85
C LYS A 539 -27.08 27.90 49.31
N ALA A 540 -26.05 27.08 49.58
CA ALA A 540 -25.74 26.75 50.96
C ALA A 540 -25.18 27.98 51.68
N ASN A 541 -25.78 28.33 52.81
CA ASN A 541 -25.40 29.42 53.68
C ASN A 541 -23.91 29.33 54.06
N PRO A 542 -23.05 30.34 53.74
CA PRO A 542 -21.61 30.26 53.99
C PRO A 542 -21.19 30.20 55.47
N GLU A 543 -22.14 30.31 56.40
CA GLU A 543 -21.92 30.19 57.85
C GLU A 543 -22.31 28.85 58.44
N ALA A 544 -22.80 27.86 57.63
CA ALA A 544 -23.15 26.56 58.11
C ALA A 544 -21.89 25.69 58.31
N THR A 545 -21.54 25.45 59.57
CA THR A 545 -20.45 24.52 59.95
C THR A 545 -21.02 23.13 60.21
N ILE A 546 -20.44 22.11 59.53
CA ILE A 546 -20.74 20.69 59.77
C ILE A 546 -19.57 20.10 60.56
N THR A 547 -19.87 19.49 61.66
CA THR A 547 -18.87 18.79 62.46
C THR A 547 -18.85 17.33 62.03
N ILE A 548 -17.71 16.87 61.52
CA ILE A 548 -17.46 15.48 61.13
C ILE A 548 -16.35 14.92 62.02
N THR A 549 -16.30 13.60 62.17
CA THR A 549 -15.21 12.93 62.84
C THR A 549 -13.91 12.97 62.01
N THR A 550 -12.75 12.86 62.64
CA THR A 550 -11.48 12.81 61.93
C THR A 550 -11.42 11.66 60.91
N GLY A 551 -12.07 10.52 61.23
CA GLY A 551 -12.12 9.40 60.30
C GLY A 551 -12.99 9.69 59.07
N GLU A 552 -14.10 10.42 59.22
CA GLU A 552 -14.94 10.85 58.11
C GLU A 552 -14.22 11.91 57.24
N TYR A 553 -13.46 12.79 57.87
CA TYR A 553 -12.63 13.76 57.17
C TYR A 553 -11.55 13.06 56.33
N ASP A 554 -10.80 12.13 56.93
CA ASP A 554 -9.78 11.35 56.23
C ASP A 554 -10.33 10.55 55.06
N GLU A 555 -11.56 10.01 55.20
CA GLU A 555 -12.26 9.28 54.14
C GLU A 555 -12.67 10.23 52.97
N LEU A 556 -13.13 11.44 53.30
CA LEU A 556 -13.47 12.45 52.29
C LEU A 556 -12.21 12.93 51.53
N VAL A 557 -11.10 13.13 52.23
CA VAL A 557 -9.83 13.51 51.58
C VAL A 557 -9.37 12.39 50.64
N ARG A 558 -9.40 11.12 51.08
CA ARG A 558 -9.03 9.99 50.19
C ARG A 558 -9.92 9.89 48.95
N LYS A 559 -11.26 10.12 49.09
CA LYS A 559 -12.18 10.11 47.96
C LYS A 559 -11.91 11.28 46.99
N SER A 560 -11.55 12.45 47.50
CA SER A 560 -11.15 13.60 46.70
C SER A 560 -9.83 13.32 45.94
N ASP A 561 -8.81 12.81 46.63
CA ASP A 561 -7.54 12.43 46.01
C ASP A 561 -7.69 11.34 44.93
N LEU A 562 -8.61 10.36 45.16
CA LEU A 562 -8.93 9.33 44.15
C LEU A 562 -9.62 9.93 42.95
N LEU A 563 -10.57 10.87 43.15
CA LEU A 563 -11.26 11.54 42.06
C LEU A 563 -10.29 12.37 41.21
N ASP A 564 -9.38 13.11 41.85
CA ASP A 564 -8.35 13.88 41.18
C ASP A 564 -7.39 12.98 40.37
N ALA A 565 -7.02 11.81 40.92
CA ALA A 565 -6.21 10.82 40.22
C ALA A 565 -6.95 10.20 39.01
N LEU A 566 -8.25 9.97 39.10
CA LEU A 566 -9.08 9.47 38.00
C LEU A 566 -9.21 10.51 36.88
N PHE A 567 -9.42 11.78 37.21
CA PHE A 567 -9.42 12.85 36.22
C PHE A 567 -8.06 13.03 35.57
N ALA A 568 -6.97 12.94 36.32
CA ALA A 568 -5.62 12.98 35.77
C ALA A 568 -5.33 11.77 34.83
N ALA A 569 -6.01 10.65 35.05
CA ALA A 569 -5.96 9.46 34.19
C ALA A 569 -6.92 9.52 32.98
N GLY A 570 -7.67 10.62 32.82
CA GLY A 570 -8.56 10.86 31.68
C GLY A 570 -9.90 10.12 31.80
N VAL A 571 -10.43 9.92 33.00
CA VAL A 571 -11.71 9.24 33.24
C VAL A 571 -12.90 9.95 32.54
N ASP A 572 -12.79 11.24 32.34
CA ASP A 572 -13.74 12.07 31.59
C ASP A 572 -13.87 11.70 30.11
N ASN A 573 -12.89 10.95 29.58
CA ASN A 573 -12.87 10.43 28.21
C ASN A 573 -13.24 8.94 28.13
N TRP A 574 -13.64 8.29 29.24
CA TRP A 574 -14.01 6.88 29.24
C TRP A 574 -15.45 6.68 28.75
N ASP A 575 -15.66 5.59 28.01
CA ASP A 575 -17.01 5.17 27.65
C ASP A 575 -17.85 4.95 28.94
N GLY A 576 -19.04 5.55 29.00
CA GLY A 576 -19.90 5.49 30.18
C GLY A 576 -19.70 6.63 31.20
N TYR A 577 -18.72 7.51 31.08
CA TYR A 577 -18.56 8.66 31.97
C TYR A 577 -19.81 9.57 31.96
N SER A 578 -20.37 9.80 30.77
CA SER A 578 -21.60 10.59 30.61
C SER A 578 -22.81 9.93 31.32
N GLU A 579 -22.93 8.61 31.25
CA GLU A 579 -23.97 7.84 31.97
C GLU A 579 -23.79 7.93 33.47
N ALA A 580 -22.56 7.81 33.97
CA ALA A 580 -22.27 7.95 35.40
C ALA A 580 -22.60 9.34 35.90
N MET A 581 -22.35 10.39 35.14
CA MET A 581 -22.69 11.77 35.48
C MET A 581 -24.21 12.04 35.45
N GLU A 582 -24.95 11.36 34.56
CA GLU A 582 -26.42 11.42 34.54
C GLU A 582 -27.03 10.72 35.78
N MET A 583 -26.49 9.57 36.19
CA MET A 583 -26.92 8.89 37.42
C MET A 583 -26.68 9.74 38.66
N LEU A 584 -25.58 10.49 38.72
CA LEU A 584 -25.27 11.43 39.80
C LEU A 584 -26.26 12.62 39.87
N LYS A 585 -26.72 13.10 38.73
CA LYS A 585 -27.70 14.19 38.65
C LYS A 585 -29.13 13.72 39.05
N ALA A 586 -29.42 12.43 38.89
CA ALA A 586 -30.73 11.84 39.19
C ALA A 586 -30.86 11.38 40.66
N SER A 587 -29.75 11.35 41.41
CA SER A 587 -29.67 11.02 42.84
C SER A 587 -29.64 12.28 43.73
#